data_435ec5fa787968becab795ec57e5d0cd
#
_entry.id   435ec5fa787968becab795ec57e5d0cd
#
_cell.length_a   1.000
_cell.length_b   1.000
_cell.length_c   1.000
_cell.angle_alpha   90.00
_cell.angle_beta   90.00
_cell.angle_gamma   90.00
#
_symmetry.space_group_name_H-M   'P 1'
#
loop_
_entity.id
_entity.type
_entity.pdbx_description
1 polymer ?
#
loop_
_entity_poly.entity_id
_entity_poly.type
_entity_poly.pdbx_seq_one_letter_code
_entity_poly.pdbx_strand_id
1 'polypeptide(L)'
;MLSLASAIRYDGKMNRWFPLDTERLLLREMRADDETAVHEYASDPEVVRLMIWGPNTREATSEFLTRAFDAQEKWPRAAVGLAIELKGERRMIGSIELRINDEANRTADFGYVLNRKYWGHGYMTEGASAVLDVAFNELKLHRVWATCHAQNRAFYRVMEKLGMRREGLFLKNAMEKGEWRDSYLYAVLAEEWLGAQQ
;
A
#
# COMPACT_ATOMS: atom_id res chain seq x y z
N MET A 1 -12.26 19.80 -17.23
CA MET A 1 -12.01 18.76 -16.22
C MET A 1 -10.54 18.39 -16.27
N LEU A 2 -9.79 18.66 -15.21
CA LEU A 2 -8.39 18.25 -15.13
C LEU A 2 -8.37 16.72 -14.95
N SER A 3 -7.49 15.99 -15.68
CA SER A 3 -7.36 14.54 -15.52
C SER A 3 -6.82 14.19 -14.11
N LEU A 4 -7.05 12.98 -13.62
CA LEU A 4 -6.45 12.52 -12.34
C LEU A 4 -4.91 12.59 -12.39
N ALA A 5 -4.29 12.30 -13.55
CA ALA A 5 -2.88 12.57 -13.78
C ALA A 5 -2.54 14.06 -13.64
N SER A 6 -3.49 14.97 -13.89
CA SER A 6 -3.29 16.40 -13.59
C SER A 6 -3.53 16.74 -12.12
N ALA A 7 -4.31 15.98 -11.36
CA ALA A 7 -4.39 16.16 -9.90
C ALA A 7 -3.09 15.71 -9.21
N ILE A 8 -2.47 14.65 -9.71
CA ILE A 8 -1.10 14.24 -9.33
C ILE A 8 -0.06 15.19 -10.00
N ARG A 9 -0.45 15.93 -11.05
CA ARG A 9 0.39 16.88 -11.82
C ARG A 9 0.44 18.29 -11.25
N TYR A 10 -0.36 18.64 -10.26
CA TYR A 10 -0.51 20.04 -9.90
C TYR A 10 0.79 20.62 -9.32
N ASP A 11 1.37 21.60 -10.04
CA ASP A 11 2.45 22.56 -9.74
C ASP A 11 3.91 22.07 -9.64
N GLY A 12 4.27 20.90 -10.14
CA GLY A 12 5.67 20.44 -10.13
C GLY A 12 6.19 20.04 -8.73
N LYS A 13 5.30 19.97 -7.72
CA LYS A 13 5.62 19.56 -6.34
C LYS A 13 4.73 18.42 -5.91
N MET A 14 5.09 17.19 -6.28
CA MET A 14 4.42 15.97 -5.81
C MET A 14 4.47 15.76 -4.31
N ASN A 15 5.27 16.53 -3.60
CA ASN A 15 5.42 16.44 -2.14
C ASN A 15 4.28 17.09 -1.36
N ARG A 16 3.19 17.52 -2.00
CA ARG A 16 2.10 18.21 -1.30
C ARG A 16 1.36 17.32 -0.30
N TRP A 17 1.30 16.02 -0.59
CA TRP A 17 0.57 15.06 0.25
C TRP A 17 1.47 14.16 1.09
N PHE A 18 2.77 14.19 0.85
CA PHE A 18 3.74 13.38 1.57
C PHE A 18 4.85 14.27 2.15
N PRO A 19 5.37 13.96 3.34
CA PRO A 19 5.02 12.81 4.17
C PRO A 19 3.62 12.93 4.82
N LEU A 20 2.95 11.79 5.07
CA LEU A 20 1.75 11.75 5.90
C LEU A 20 2.17 11.53 7.35
N ASP A 21 1.75 12.42 8.20
CA ASP A 21 2.02 12.39 9.64
C ASP A 21 0.77 11.89 10.37
N THR A 22 0.87 10.78 11.10
CA THR A 22 -0.21 10.21 11.91
C THR A 22 0.18 10.27 13.39
N GLU A 23 -0.60 9.70 14.29
CA GLU A 23 -0.27 9.67 15.71
C GLU A 23 1.09 8.99 15.97
N ARG A 24 1.32 7.81 15.39
CA ARG A 24 2.50 6.98 15.67
C ARG A 24 3.44 6.82 14.48
N LEU A 25 2.99 7.14 13.25
CA LEU A 25 3.70 6.84 12.01
C LEU A 25 4.03 8.09 11.21
N LEU A 26 5.11 7.98 10.44
CA LEU A 26 5.43 8.88 9.34
C LEU A 26 5.47 8.04 8.04
N LEU A 27 4.54 8.29 7.13
CA LEU A 27 4.54 7.66 5.82
C LEU A 27 5.28 8.59 4.86
N ARG A 28 6.41 8.15 4.37
CA ARG A 28 7.33 8.95 3.53
C ARG A 28 7.83 8.16 2.33
N GLU A 29 8.42 8.83 1.39
CA GLU A 29 9.14 8.16 0.31
C GLU A 29 10.28 7.29 0.85
N MET A 30 10.57 6.21 0.13
CA MET A 30 11.69 5.31 0.48
C MET A 30 13.02 6.02 0.29
N ARG A 31 14.01 5.65 1.11
CA ARG A 31 15.37 6.17 1.12
C ARG A 31 16.37 5.03 1.01
N ALA A 32 17.60 5.35 0.64
CA ALA A 32 18.65 4.33 0.49
C ALA A 32 18.97 3.62 1.82
N ASP A 33 18.86 4.30 2.94
CA ASP A 33 19.09 3.74 4.28
C ASP A 33 17.95 2.82 4.76
N ASP A 34 16.84 2.72 4.03
CA ASP A 34 15.77 1.76 4.32
C ASP A 34 16.10 0.31 3.92
N GLU A 35 17.18 0.07 3.15
CA GLU A 35 17.50 -1.25 2.58
C GLU A 35 17.52 -2.36 3.65
N THR A 36 18.17 -2.12 4.77
CA THR A 36 18.24 -3.10 5.86
C THR A 36 16.86 -3.43 6.41
N ALA A 37 16.00 -2.43 6.61
CA ALA A 37 14.66 -2.62 7.13
C ALA A 37 13.74 -3.33 6.11
N VAL A 38 13.87 -2.99 4.83
CA VAL A 38 13.17 -3.69 3.73
C VAL A 38 13.58 -5.15 3.67
N HIS A 39 14.90 -5.42 3.68
CA HIS A 39 15.42 -6.79 3.61
C HIS A 39 14.94 -7.63 4.80
N GLU A 40 14.88 -7.07 5.99
CA GLU A 40 14.44 -7.79 7.19
C GLU A 40 13.03 -8.38 7.04
N TYR A 41 12.05 -7.63 6.54
CA TYR A 41 10.72 -8.18 6.32
C TYR A 41 10.58 -8.94 5.00
N ALA A 42 11.31 -8.54 3.96
CA ALA A 42 11.19 -9.16 2.65
C ALA A 42 11.87 -10.54 2.56
N SER A 43 12.86 -10.80 3.40
CA SER A 43 13.51 -12.11 3.52
C SER A 43 12.88 -13.03 4.58
N ASP A 44 11.96 -12.52 5.42
CA ASP A 44 11.27 -13.35 6.43
C ASP A 44 10.22 -14.26 5.75
N PRO A 45 10.40 -15.61 5.78
CA PRO A 45 9.46 -16.53 5.14
C PRO A 45 8.02 -16.41 5.64
N GLU A 46 7.81 -16.07 6.91
CA GLU A 46 6.46 -15.92 7.47
C GLU A 46 5.76 -14.67 6.94
N VAL A 47 6.50 -13.56 6.76
CA VAL A 47 5.95 -12.33 6.20
C VAL A 47 5.51 -12.55 4.76
N VAL A 48 6.36 -13.22 3.96
CA VAL A 48 6.11 -13.38 2.53
C VAL A 48 5.35 -14.64 2.16
N ARG A 49 5.01 -15.51 3.11
CA ARG A 49 4.39 -16.81 2.86
C ARG A 49 3.16 -16.74 1.94
N LEU A 50 2.33 -15.73 2.14
CA LEU A 50 1.10 -15.50 1.38
C LEU A 50 1.17 -14.26 0.49
N MET A 51 2.39 -13.80 0.17
CA MET A 51 2.64 -12.71 -0.77
C MET A 51 3.04 -13.29 -2.12
N ILE A 52 2.78 -12.51 -3.18
CA ILE A 52 3.13 -12.87 -4.57
C ILE A 52 4.64 -12.86 -4.85
N TRP A 53 5.43 -12.39 -3.90
CA TRP A 53 6.88 -12.22 -3.99
C TRP A 53 7.60 -12.78 -2.77
N GLY A 54 8.93 -12.77 -2.81
CA GLY A 54 9.81 -13.22 -1.74
C GLY A 54 9.83 -14.74 -1.50
N PRO A 55 10.66 -15.23 -0.59
CA PRO A 55 11.64 -14.47 0.20
C PRO A 55 12.69 -13.80 -0.70
N ASN A 56 13.04 -12.54 -0.40
CA ASN A 56 14.03 -11.81 -1.18
C ASN A 56 15.46 -12.16 -0.77
N THR A 57 16.33 -12.30 -1.77
CA THR A 57 17.79 -12.17 -1.57
C THR A 57 18.14 -10.70 -1.34
N ARG A 58 19.37 -10.39 -0.98
CA ARG A 58 19.83 -8.99 -0.86
C ARG A 58 19.76 -8.26 -2.20
N GLU A 59 20.13 -8.94 -3.28
CA GLU A 59 20.07 -8.43 -4.64
C GLU A 59 18.62 -8.07 -5.03
N ALA A 60 17.66 -8.96 -4.76
CA ALA A 60 16.25 -8.71 -5.02
C ALA A 60 15.69 -7.53 -4.19
N THR A 61 16.20 -7.33 -2.98
CA THR A 61 15.86 -6.17 -2.14
C THR A 61 16.43 -4.87 -2.73
N SER A 62 17.69 -4.88 -3.16
CA SER A 62 18.32 -3.72 -3.80
C SER A 62 17.62 -3.35 -5.12
N GLU A 63 17.28 -4.35 -5.94
CA GLU A 63 16.48 -4.13 -7.16
C GLU A 63 15.09 -3.54 -6.88
N PHE A 64 14.43 -3.99 -5.81
CA PHE A 64 13.15 -3.41 -5.39
C PHE A 64 13.32 -1.92 -5.05
N LEU A 65 14.33 -1.54 -4.28
CA LEU A 65 14.60 -0.14 -3.94
C LEU A 65 14.97 0.69 -5.17
N THR A 66 15.78 0.15 -6.08
CA THR A 66 16.08 0.82 -7.35
C THR A 66 14.80 1.15 -8.13
N ARG A 67 13.88 0.17 -8.26
CA ARG A 67 12.58 0.41 -8.90
C ARG A 67 11.73 1.44 -8.15
N ALA A 68 11.79 1.45 -6.81
CA ALA A 68 11.08 2.44 -6.02
C ALA A 68 11.63 3.86 -6.27
N PHE A 69 12.96 4.03 -6.33
CA PHE A 69 13.60 5.30 -6.62
C PHE A 69 13.29 5.76 -8.05
N ASP A 70 13.38 4.86 -9.04
CA ASP A 70 13.01 5.16 -10.42
C ASP A 70 11.54 5.60 -10.53
N ALA A 71 10.64 5.01 -9.71
CA ALA A 71 9.24 5.39 -9.68
C ALA A 71 9.03 6.77 -9.03
N GLN A 72 9.86 7.14 -8.05
CA GLN A 72 9.82 8.46 -7.43
C GLN A 72 10.22 9.58 -8.40
N GLU A 73 11.13 9.31 -9.34
CA GLU A 73 11.58 10.26 -10.37
C GLU A 73 10.61 10.38 -11.57
N LYS A 74 9.72 9.39 -11.76
CA LYS A 74 8.79 9.39 -12.90
C LYS A 74 7.69 10.42 -12.75
N TRP A 75 7.30 11.00 -13.88
CA TRP A 75 6.18 11.94 -13.95
C TRP A 75 5.34 11.72 -15.24
N PRO A 76 4.01 11.64 -15.19
CA PRO A 76 3.16 11.55 -14.00
C PRO A 76 3.33 10.21 -13.27
N ARG A 77 3.09 10.19 -11.96
CA ARG A 77 3.12 8.94 -11.19
C ARG A 77 1.75 8.28 -11.22
N ALA A 78 1.71 7.04 -11.67
CA ALA A 78 0.54 6.17 -11.52
C ALA A 78 0.53 5.41 -10.20
N ALA A 79 1.67 5.34 -9.51
CA ALA A 79 1.82 4.65 -8.23
C ALA A 79 2.62 5.49 -7.23
N VAL A 80 2.25 5.40 -5.97
CA VAL A 80 2.96 6.01 -4.84
C VAL A 80 3.26 4.94 -3.81
N GLY A 81 4.54 4.57 -3.70
CA GLY A 81 5.05 3.64 -2.69
C GLY A 81 5.67 4.40 -1.52
N LEU A 82 5.17 4.14 -0.31
CA LEU A 82 5.61 4.82 0.91
C LEU A 82 6.22 3.82 1.89
N ALA A 83 7.33 4.22 2.49
CA ALA A 83 7.87 3.63 3.70
C ALA A 83 6.98 4.00 4.88
N ILE A 84 6.68 3.05 5.75
CA ILE A 84 6.00 3.27 7.03
C ILE A 84 7.08 3.34 8.11
N GLU A 85 7.35 4.54 8.60
CA GLU A 85 8.31 4.78 9.69
C GLU A 85 7.58 4.88 11.03
N LEU A 86 8.02 4.12 12.03
CA LEU A 86 7.55 4.23 13.41
C LEU A 86 8.32 5.37 14.09
N LYS A 87 7.60 6.44 14.47
CA LYS A 87 8.19 7.66 15.03
C LYS A 87 9.02 7.42 16.29
N GLY A 88 8.53 6.57 17.19
CA GLY A 88 9.22 6.26 18.45
C GLY A 88 10.58 5.60 18.27
N GLU A 89 10.77 4.86 17.18
CA GLU A 89 12.01 4.15 16.85
C GLU A 89 12.81 4.83 15.73
N ARG A 90 12.19 5.77 15.00
CA ARG A 90 12.72 6.42 13.79
C ARG A 90 13.20 5.38 12.78
N ARG A 91 12.40 4.31 12.63
CA ARG A 91 12.73 3.13 11.84
C ARG A 91 11.60 2.78 10.89
N MET A 92 11.93 2.42 9.65
CA MET A 92 10.99 1.83 8.72
C MET A 92 10.57 0.44 9.20
N ILE A 93 9.26 0.22 9.30
CA ILE A 93 8.66 -1.03 9.79
C ILE A 93 7.85 -1.77 8.71
N GLY A 94 7.66 -1.18 7.55
CA GLY A 94 6.89 -1.74 6.45
C GLY A 94 6.71 -0.75 5.32
N SER A 95 5.88 -1.10 4.35
CA SER A 95 5.54 -0.22 3.24
C SER A 95 4.08 -0.38 2.82
N ILE A 96 3.56 0.66 2.18
CA ILE A 96 2.24 0.70 1.55
C ILE A 96 2.36 1.38 0.19
N GLU A 97 1.64 0.88 -0.79
CA GLU A 97 1.61 1.43 -2.14
C GLU A 97 0.16 1.62 -2.59
N LEU A 98 -0.15 2.79 -3.15
CA LEU A 98 -1.39 3.11 -3.83
C LEU A 98 -1.11 3.20 -5.33
N ARG A 99 -1.84 2.45 -6.17
CA ARG A 99 -1.69 2.44 -7.63
C ARG A 99 -2.99 2.87 -8.30
N ILE A 100 -2.95 3.95 -9.06
CA ILE A 100 -4.08 4.39 -9.89
C ILE A 100 -4.06 3.53 -11.15
N ASN A 101 -5.01 2.63 -11.27
CA ASN A 101 -5.10 1.67 -12.37
C ASN A 101 -6.14 2.05 -13.43
N ASP A 102 -7.05 2.96 -13.12
CA ASP A 102 -8.00 3.51 -14.08
C ASP A 102 -8.31 4.97 -13.71
N GLU A 103 -7.72 5.88 -14.47
CA GLU A 103 -7.93 7.33 -14.30
C GLU A 103 -9.36 7.76 -14.66
N ALA A 104 -9.92 7.18 -15.72
CA ALA A 104 -11.23 7.58 -16.21
C ALA A 104 -12.32 7.22 -15.19
N ASN A 105 -12.22 6.05 -14.59
CA ASN A 105 -13.11 5.59 -13.53
C ASN A 105 -12.67 6.03 -12.12
N ARG A 106 -11.53 6.71 -12.00
CA ARG A 106 -10.96 7.17 -10.72
C ARG A 106 -10.82 6.03 -9.71
N THR A 107 -10.23 4.92 -10.16
CA THR A 107 -10.01 3.75 -9.32
C THR A 107 -8.54 3.50 -9.06
N ALA A 108 -8.25 3.01 -7.87
CA ALA A 108 -6.92 2.60 -7.46
C ALA A 108 -6.99 1.27 -6.70
N ASP A 109 -5.89 0.53 -6.73
CA ASP A 109 -5.66 -0.53 -5.79
C ASP A 109 -4.54 -0.16 -4.81
N PHE A 110 -4.54 -0.78 -3.65
CA PHE A 110 -3.46 -0.64 -2.71
C PHE A 110 -2.97 -1.98 -2.19
N GLY A 111 -1.69 -2.00 -1.86
CA GLY A 111 -1.03 -3.14 -1.25
C GLY A 111 -0.09 -2.70 -0.15
N TYR A 112 0.18 -3.59 0.80
CA TYR A 112 1.05 -3.28 1.93
C TYR A 112 1.76 -4.50 2.48
N VAL A 113 2.82 -4.24 3.23
CA VAL A 113 3.56 -5.23 4.01
C VAL A 113 4.05 -4.60 5.30
N LEU A 114 4.08 -5.38 6.37
CA LEU A 114 4.60 -4.96 7.67
C LEU A 114 5.54 -6.03 8.21
N ASN A 115 6.67 -5.60 8.75
CA ASN A 115 7.59 -6.47 9.46
C ASN A 115 6.87 -7.17 10.62
N ARG A 116 7.08 -8.48 10.75
CA ARG A 116 6.39 -9.35 11.70
C ARG A 116 6.48 -8.87 13.15
N LYS A 117 7.58 -8.24 13.53
CA LYS A 117 7.77 -7.71 14.89
C LYS A 117 6.74 -6.64 15.28
N TYR A 118 6.10 -6.01 14.29
CA TYR A 118 5.15 -4.93 14.47
C TYR A 118 3.69 -5.32 14.19
N TRP A 119 3.42 -6.63 14.00
CA TRP A 119 2.06 -7.13 13.81
C TRP A 119 1.24 -6.99 15.08
N GLY A 120 -0.08 -6.86 14.94
CA GLY A 120 -1.00 -6.81 16.07
C GLY A 120 -1.13 -5.46 16.78
N HIS A 121 -0.30 -4.47 16.46
CA HIS A 121 -0.30 -3.15 17.12
C HIS A 121 -1.21 -2.09 16.45
N GLY A 122 -1.86 -2.43 15.35
CA GLY A 122 -2.74 -1.52 14.62
C GLY A 122 -2.02 -0.56 13.66
N TYR A 123 -0.70 -0.60 13.56
CA TYR A 123 0.08 0.32 12.71
C TYR A 123 -0.37 0.28 11.25
N MET A 124 -0.60 -0.91 10.67
CA MET A 124 -1.04 -0.98 9.28
C MET A 124 -2.43 -0.37 9.07
N THR A 125 -3.35 -0.54 10.02
CA THR A 125 -4.67 0.09 9.94
C THR A 125 -4.56 1.61 9.98
N GLU A 126 -3.71 2.14 10.87
CA GLU A 126 -3.43 3.58 10.99
C GLU A 126 -2.83 4.15 9.70
N GLY A 127 -1.76 3.53 9.19
CA GLY A 127 -1.11 3.99 7.96
C GLY A 127 -2.00 3.89 6.73
N ALA A 128 -2.75 2.78 6.59
CA ALA A 128 -3.66 2.60 5.46
C ALA A 128 -4.86 3.58 5.53
N SER A 129 -5.36 3.91 6.72
CA SER A 129 -6.38 4.95 6.89
C SER A 129 -5.90 6.31 6.36
N ALA A 130 -4.68 6.73 6.70
CA ALA A 130 -4.11 7.98 6.22
C ALA A 130 -3.94 8.00 4.67
N VAL A 131 -3.59 6.86 4.07
CA VAL A 131 -3.51 6.75 2.60
C VAL A 131 -4.90 6.83 1.95
N LEU A 132 -5.92 6.17 2.53
CA LEU A 132 -7.29 6.27 2.04
C LEU A 132 -7.88 7.67 2.19
N ASP A 133 -7.52 8.39 3.25
CA ASP A 133 -7.90 9.81 3.42
C ASP A 133 -7.37 10.66 2.26
N VAL A 134 -6.10 10.52 1.89
CA VAL A 134 -5.54 11.21 0.73
C VAL A 134 -6.21 10.75 -0.57
N ALA A 135 -6.44 9.44 -0.73
CA ALA A 135 -7.07 8.89 -1.92
C ALA A 135 -8.45 9.50 -2.19
N PHE A 136 -9.27 9.67 -1.17
CA PHE A 136 -10.64 10.16 -1.32
C PHE A 136 -10.74 11.69 -1.19
N ASN A 137 -10.03 12.29 -0.22
CA ASN A 137 -10.15 13.73 0.03
C ASN A 137 -9.31 14.58 -0.92
N GLU A 138 -8.12 14.13 -1.33
CA GLU A 138 -7.19 14.90 -2.15
C GLU A 138 -7.20 14.44 -3.62
N LEU A 139 -7.01 13.14 -3.87
CA LEU A 139 -6.99 12.57 -5.22
C LEU A 139 -8.39 12.41 -5.83
N LYS A 140 -9.46 12.57 -5.02
CA LYS A 140 -10.87 12.46 -5.45
C LYS A 140 -11.16 11.15 -6.16
N LEU A 141 -10.52 10.07 -5.71
CA LEU A 141 -10.81 8.74 -6.23
C LEU A 141 -12.28 8.38 -5.91
N HIS A 142 -12.87 7.60 -6.79
CA HIS A 142 -14.23 7.07 -6.60
C HIS A 142 -14.20 5.77 -5.80
N ARG A 143 -13.16 4.95 -6.02
CA ARG A 143 -13.06 3.60 -5.47
C ARG A 143 -11.61 3.22 -5.21
N VAL A 144 -11.38 2.60 -4.06
CA VAL A 144 -10.11 1.92 -3.76
C VAL A 144 -10.40 0.45 -3.45
N TRP A 145 -9.59 -0.44 -4.02
CA TRP A 145 -9.72 -1.87 -3.83
C TRP A 145 -8.38 -2.54 -3.52
N ALA A 146 -8.44 -3.75 -3.02
CA ALA A 146 -7.26 -4.59 -2.78
C ALA A 146 -7.61 -6.06 -2.95
N THR A 147 -6.64 -6.86 -3.39
CA THR A 147 -6.76 -8.31 -3.37
C THR A 147 -5.74 -8.92 -2.43
N CYS A 148 -6.10 -10.04 -1.84
CA CYS A 148 -5.17 -10.81 -1.03
C CYS A 148 -5.43 -12.32 -1.18
N HIS A 149 -4.41 -13.12 -0.87
CA HIS A 149 -4.59 -14.55 -0.71
C HIS A 149 -5.72 -14.84 0.28
N ALA A 150 -6.67 -15.73 -0.06
CA ALA A 150 -7.85 -15.99 0.77
C ALA A 150 -7.50 -16.48 2.21
N GLN A 151 -6.33 -17.09 2.39
CA GLN A 151 -5.82 -17.50 3.70
C GLN A 151 -5.07 -16.38 4.44
N ASN A 152 -4.83 -15.20 3.82
CA ASN A 152 -4.11 -14.11 4.46
C ASN A 152 -5.02 -13.31 5.39
N ARG A 153 -5.35 -13.94 6.54
CA ARG A 153 -6.26 -13.36 7.53
C ARG A 153 -5.77 -12.03 8.07
N ALA A 154 -4.46 -11.89 8.27
CA ALA A 154 -3.89 -10.64 8.78
C ALA A 154 -4.15 -9.49 7.80
N PHE A 155 -4.03 -9.75 6.49
CA PHE A 155 -4.27 -8.76 5.46
C PHE A 155 -5.75 -8.37 5.39
N TYR A 156 -6.67 -9.30 5.17
CA TYR A 156 -8.07 -8.91 5.02
C TYR A 156 -8.70 -8.33 6.31
N ARG A 157 -8.19 -8.66 7.49
CA ARG A 157 -8.62 -8.01 8.74
C ARG A 157 -8.30 -6.52 8.80
N VAL A 158 -7.22 -6.07 8.20
CA VAL A 158 -6.93 -4.62 8.07
C VAL A 158 -7.98 -3.98 7.15
N MET A 159 -8.28 -4.60 6.01
CA MET A 159 -9.31 -4.08 5.09
C MET A 159 -10.69 -3.99 5.75
N GLU A 160 -11.09 -5.02 6.51
CA GLU A 160 -12.36 -5.01 7.28
C GLU A 160 -12.39 -3.89 8.32
N LYS A 161 -11.27 -3.63 9.02
CA LYS A 161 -11.17 -2.52 9.99
C LYS A 161 -11.24 -1.15 9.34
N LEU A 162 -10.84 -1.04 8.06
CA LEU A 162 -10.96 0.16 7.25
C LEU A 162 -12.37 0.32 6.63
N GLY A 163 -13.33 -0.52 6.98
CA GLY A 163 -14.68 -0.46 6.42
C GLY A 163 -14.79 -0.99 4.99
N MET A 164 -13.73 -1.60 4.46
CA MET A 164 -13.82 -2.21 3.13
C MET A 164 -14.69 -3.47 3.18
N ARG A 165 -15.59 -3.61 2.21
CA ARG A 165 -16.41 -4.81 2.09
C ARG A 165 -15.75 -5.84 1.17
N ARG A 166 -15.95 -7.11 1.47
CA ARG A 166 -15.55 -8.18 0.56
C ARG A 166 -16.57 -8.29 -0.58
N GLU A 167 -16.11 -8.08 -1.80
CA GLU A 167 -16.94 -8.12 -3.00
C GLU A 167 -16.83 -9.43 -3.79
N GLY A 168 -15.77 -10.20 -3.57
CA GLY A 168 -15.60 -11.45 -4.31
C GLY A 168 -14.58 -12.41 -3.73
N LEU A 169 -14.70 -13.65 -4.21
CA LEU A 169 -13.70 -14.70 -4.10
C LEU A 169 -13.35 -15.17 -5.52
N PHE A 170 -12.11 -15.02 -5.89
CA PHE A 170 -11.59 -15.55 -7.15
C PHE A 170 -10.95 -16.90 -6.88
N LEU A 171 -11.52 -17.96 -7.47
CA LEU A 171 -11.01 -19.33 -7.31
C LEU A 171 -9.85 -19.56 -8.25
N LYS A 172 -8.72 -20.04 -7.73
CA LYS A 172 -7.51 -20.43 -8.48
C LYS A 172 -7.11 -19.39 -9.54
N ASN A 173 -7.20 -18.11 -9.18
CA ASN A 173 -7.03 -16.99 -10.12
C ASN A 173 -5.57 -16.61 -10.39
N ALA A 174 -4.64 -17.09 -9.59
CA ALA A 174 -3.23 -16.81 -9.77
C ALA A 174 -2.37 -18.04 -9.44
N MET A 175 -1.33 -18.25 -10.25
CA MET A 175 -0.29 -19.24 -9.97
C MET A 175 0.85 -18.53 -9.24
N GLU A 176 1.07 -18.88 -7.99
CA GLU A 176 2.09 -18.26 -7.16
C GLU A 176 2.90 -19.30 -6.42
N LYS A 177 4.23 -19.17 -6.47
CA LYS A 177 5.17 -20.10 -5.83
C LYS A 177 4.88 -21.57 -6.16
N GLY A 178 4.41 -21.85 -7.39
CA GLY A 178 4.11 -23.18 -7.87
C GLY A 178 2.74 -23.74 -7.51
N GLU A 179 1.89 -22.94 -6.85
CA GLU A 179 0.54 -23.35 -6.46
C GLU A 179 -0.54 -22.39 -6.95
N TRP A 180 -1.72 -22.94 -7.31
CA TRP A 180 -2.89 -22.15 -7.62
C TRP A 180 -3.50 -21.61 -6.33
N ARG A 181 -3.70 -20.29 -6.26
CA ARG A 181 -4.29 -19.63 -5.10
C ARG A 181 -5.67 -19.06 -5.37
N ASP A 182 -6.48 -19.01 -4.33
CA ASP A 182 -7.70 -18.24 -4.27
C ASP A 182 -7.41 -16.84 -3.70
N SER A 183 -8.12 -15.82 -4.19
CA SER A 183 -7.97 -14.45 -3.73
C SER A 183 -9.31 -13.84 -3.33
N TYR A 184 -9.34 -13.10 -2.23
CA TYR A 184 -10.44 -12.20 -1.92
C TYR A 184 -10.21 -10.85 -2.60
N LEU A 185 -11.32 -10.24 -3.05
CA LEU A 185 -11.40 -8.84 -3.45
C LEU A 185 -12.15 -8.07 -2.37
N TYR A 186 -11.52 -7.00 -1.89
CA TYR A 186 -12.11 -6.02 -0.98
C TYR A 186 -12.11 -4.65 -1.62
N ALA A 187 -13.12 -3.82 -1.32
CA ALA A 187 -13.21 -2.46 -1.84
C ALA A 187 -13.97 -1.54 -0.90
N VAL A 188 -13.73 -0.24 -1.07
CA VAL A 188 -14.48 0.85 -0.43
C VAL A 188 -14.71 1.96 -1.45
N LEU A 189 -15.88 2.59 -1.40
CA LEU A 189 -16.24 3.73 -2.22
C LEU A 189 -16.00 5.04 -1.46
N ALA A 190 -15.78 6.12 -2.21
CA ALA A 190 -15.60 7.45 -1.63
C ALA A 190 -16.76 7.86 -0.70
N GLU A 191 -18.00 7.61 -1.12
CA GLU A 191 -19.19 7.93 -0.32
C GLU A 191 -19.25 7.14 1.00
N GLU A 192 -18.81 5.88 0.99
CA GLU A 192 -18.76 5.03 2.19
C GLU A 192 -17.68 5.53 3.16
N TRP A 193 -16.49 5.85 2.64
CA TRP A 193 -15.38 6.35 3.44
C TRP A 193 -15.67 7.71 4.08
N LEU A 194 -16.13 8.65 3.27
CA LEU A 194 -16.44 10.01 3.73
C LEU A 194 -17.65 10.07 4.64
N GLY A 195 -18.65 9.20 4.43
CA GLY A 195 -19.84 9.10 5.29
C GLY A 195 -19.56 8.50 6.67
N ALA A 196 -18.55 7.63 6.80
CA ALA A 196 -18.16 7.04 8.08
C ALA A 196 -17.35 7.99 8.99
N GLN A 197 -16.91 9.14 8.48
CA GLN A 197 -16.16 10.16 9.22
C GLN A 197 -17.02 11.31 9.76
N GLN A 198 -18.32 11.31 9.47
CA GLN A 198 -19.32 12.26 9.97
C GLN A 198 -20.00 11.71 11.22
#